data_fccdeaf3c165b8936e493349ad5dfba5
#
_entry.id   fccdeaf3c165b8936e493349ad5dfba5
#
_cell.length_a   1.000
_cell.length_b   1.000
_cell.length_c   1.000
_cell.angle_alpha   90.00
_cell.angle_beta   90.00
_cell.angle_gamma   90.00
#
_symmetry.space_group_name_H-M   'P 1'
#
loop_
_entity.id
_entity.type
_entity.pdbx_description
1 polymer ?
#
loop_
_entity_poly.entity_id
_entity_poly.type
_entity_poly.pdbx_seq_one_letter_code
_entity_poly.pdbx_strand_id
1 'polypeptide(L)'
;LFKTLASLELAQNAPLRQVVVKAAFTDANNYMKDGILLRQVVNAIDDAVDFTEYKERHAFGEIYETILKDLQSAGNAGEFYTPRAVTDFMAEMLNPKLGESVADFACGTGGFLTSALNLLARQVKTPADQELYSKSIYGIEKKQLPYLLCITNMLLHDIDNPQVFHDNSLEHDVRDYRHKEDGQFDVVLMNPPYGGS
;
A
#
# COMPACT_ATOMS: atom_id res chain seq x y z
N LEU A 1 -8.55 11.72 20.16
CA LEU A 1 -8.42 11.29 18.76
C LEU A 1 -7.88 9.86 18.67
N PHE A 2 -6.60 9.56 19.03
CA PHE A 2 -5.98 8.23 18.86
C PHE A 2 -6.80 7.12 19.54
N LYS A 3 -7.14 7.27 20.83
CA LYS A 3 -7.98 6.29 21.54
C LYS A 3 -9.36 6.10 20.90
N THR A 4 -9.97 7.17 20.40
CA THR A 4 -11.28 7.11 19.75
C THR A 4 -11.19 6.33 18.43
N LEU A 5 -10.16 6.58 17.61
CA LEU A 5 -9.95 5.88 16.35
C LEU A 5 -9.60 4.40 16.56
N ALA A 6 -8.75 4.09 17.56
CA ALA A 6 -8.44 2.71 17.93
C ALA A 6 -9.66 1.92 18.45
N SER A 7 -10.63 2.60 19.10
CA SER A 7 -11.82 1.97 19.67
C SER A 7 -13.03 1.97 18.73
N LEU A 8 -12.88 2.33 17.46
CA LEU A 8 -13.99 2.29 16.48
C LEU A 8 -14.62 0.89 16.42
N GLU A 9 -15.94 0.85 16.61
CA GLU A 9 -16.72 -0.35 16.33
C GLU A 9 -17.01 -0.40 14.82
N LEU A 10 -16.47 -1.40 14.16
CA LEU A 10 -16.64 -1.57 12.73
C LEU A 10 -17.70 -2.63 12.46
N ALA A 11 -18.59 -2.35 11.50
CA ALA A 11 -19.51 -3.36 10.98
C ALA A 11 -18.72 -4.50 10.30
N GLN A 12 -19.32 -5.69 10.20
CA GLN A 12 -18.69 -6.87 9.61
C GLN A 12 -18.27 -6.65 8.14
N ASN A 13 -18.95 -5.73 7.45
CA ASN A 13 -18.68 -5.33 6.07
C ASN A 13 -18.16 -3.88 5.96
N ALA A 14 -17.48 -3.39 6.99
CA ALA A 14 -16.94 -2.04 6.98
C ALA A 14 -15.97 -1.82 5.80
N PRO A 15 -15.98 -0.65 5.16
CA PRO A 15 -15.02 -0.31 4.12
C PRO A 15 -13.58 -0.48 4.60
N LEU A 16 -12.72 -0.99 3.73
CA LEU A 16 -11.31 -1.27 4.07
C LEU A 16 -10.60 -0.05 4.68
N ARG A 17 -10.87 1.17 4.18
CA ARG A 17 -10.31 2.41 4.75
C ARG A 17 -10.60 2.56 6.25
N GLN A 18 -11.79 2.18 6.74
CA GLN A 18 -12.12 2.23 8.17
C GLN A 18 -11.33 1.17 8.95
N VAL A 19 -11.16 -0.02 8.39
CA VAL A 19 -10.35 -1.09 8.98
C VAL A 19 -8.89 -0.64 9.10
N VAL A 20 -8.34 -0.05 8.03
CA VAL A 20 -6.96 0.47 8.00
C VAL A 20 -6.77 1.60 9.01
N VAL A 21 -7.69 2.56 9.09
CA VAL A 21 -7.63 3.65 10.07
C VAL A 21 -7.63 3.08 11.49
N LYS A 22 -8.55 2.17 11.82
CA LYS A 22 -8.56 1.53 13.13
C LYS A 22 -7.26 0.80 13.44
N ALA A 23 -6.76 -0.02 12.50
CA ALA A 23 -5.53 -0.76 12.67
C ALA A 23 -4.31 0.17 12.87
N ALA A 24 -4.21 1.24 12.08
CA ALA A 24 -3.14 2.24 12.21
C ALA A 24 -3.10 2.88 13.60
N PHE A 25 -4.26 3.12 14.21
CA PHE A 25 -4.34 3.77 15.52
C PHE A 25 -4.35 2.81 16.72
N THR A 26 -4.53 1.50 16.50
CA THR A 26 -4.53 0.49 17.57
C THR A 26 -3.19 0.44 18.29
N ASP A 27 -2.08 0.47 17.55
CA ASP A 27 -0.72 0.37 18.10
C ASP A 27 0.10 1.67 17.93
N ALA A 28 -0.54 2.74 17.46
CA ALA A 28 0.15 4.00 17.22
C ALA A 28 0.54 4.72 18.50
N ASN A 29 1.81 5.01 18.66
CA ASN A 29 2.31 5.89 19.72
C ASN A 29 2.12 7.35 19.32
N ASN A 30 1.36 8.10 20.11
CA ASN A 30 1.25 9.55 19.93
C ASN A 30 2.46 10.26 20.50
N TYR A 31 3.40 10.64 19.64
CA TYR A 31 4.57 11.45 20.02
C TYR A 31 4.25 12.95 20.14
N MET A 32 3.20 13.42 19.46
CA MET A 32 2.73 14.80 19.53
C MET A 32 1.79 14.97 20.73
N LYS A 33 2.37 15.32 21.89
CA LYS A 33 1.62 15.43 23.17
C LYS A 33 0.69 16.63 23.21
N ASP A 34 0.99 17.70 22.47
CA ASP A 34 0.16 18.89 22.38
C ASP A 34 -1.00 18.66 21.40
N GLY A 35 -2.22 18.59 21.94
CA GLY A 35 -3.43 18.38 21.15
C GLY A 35 -3.81 19.60 20.28
N ILE A 36 -3.38 20.81 20.64
CA ILE A 36 -3.60 22.02 19.83
C ILE A 36 -2.70 21.94 18.59
N LEU A 37 -1.43 21.63 18.78
CA LEU A 37 -0.48 21.47 17.68
C LEU A 37 -0.89 20.32 16.75
N LEU A 38 -1.32 19.18 17.30
CA LEU A 38 -1.85 18.06 16.50
C LEU A 38 -3.03 18.49 15.62
N ARG A 39 -3.98 19.25 16.19
CA ARG A 39 -5.12 19.77 15.42
C ARG A 39 -4.67 20.73 14.32
N GLN A 40 -3.72 21.63 14.62
CA GLN A 40 -3.19 22.57 13.63
C GLN A 40 -2.53 21.83 12.45
N VAL A 41 -1.77 20.77 12.71
CA VAL A 41 -1.16 19.95 11.66
C VAL A 41 -2.22 19.24 10.81
N VAL A 42 -3.22 18.60 11.44
CA VAL A 42 -4.31 17.94 10.72
C VAL A 42 -5.08 18.93 9.85
N ASN A 43 -5.44 20.11 10.40
CA ASN A 43 -6.15 21.12 9.63
C ASN A 43 -5.28 21.66 8.47
N ALA A 44 -3.99 21.88 8.69
CA ALA A 44 -3.09 22.35 7.63
C ALA A 44 -2.98 21.36 6.47
N ILE A 45 -3.03 20.05 6.74
CA ILE A 45 -3.05 19.01 5.70
C ILE A 45 -4.41 19.01 4.99
N ASP A 46 -5.50 19.06 5.75
CA ASP A 46 -6.87 19.05 5.22
C ASP A 46 -7.16 20.27 4.33
N ASP A 47 -6.67 21.45 4.74
CA ASP A 47 -6.78 22.70 3.98
C ASP A 47 -5.88 22.72 2.73
N ALA A 48 -4.77 21.99 2.73
CA ALA A 48 -3.78 22.01 1.66
C ALA A 48 -4.02 20.95 0.57
N VAL A 49 -4.74 19.87 0.86
CA VAL A 49 -4.91 18.73 -0.03
C VAL A 49 -6.36 18.33 -0.10
N ASP A 50 -6.99 18.45 -1.26
CA ASP A 50 -8.30 17.86 -1.52
C ASP A 50 -8.14 16.39 -1.94
N PHE A 51 -8.24 15.48 -0.97
CA PHE A 51 -8.15 14.03 -1.22
C PHE A 51 -9.31 13.47 -2.08
N THR A 52 -10.31 14.26 -2.43
CA THR A 52 -11.36 13.86 -3.38
C THR A 52 -10.91 14.10 -4.82
N GLU A 53 -10.00 15.06 -5.03
CA GLU A 53 -9.45 15.40 -6.34
C GLU A 53 -8.28 14.46 -6.73
N TYR A 54 -8.40 13.81 -7.90
CA TYR A 54 -7.40 12.86 -8.40
C TYR A 54 -5.97 13.42 -8.43
N LYS A 55 -5.80 14.63 -8.97
CA LYS A 55 -4.48 15.26 -9.16
C LYS A 55 -3.80 15.55 -7.82
N GLU A 56 -4.56 16.05 -6.84
CA GLU A 56 -4.02 16.40 -5.52
C GLU A 56 -3.68 15.17 -4.73
N ARG A 57 -4.51 14.13 -4.81
CA ARG A 57 -4.26 12.82 -4.20
C ARG A 57 -2.98 12.17 -4.77
N HIS A 58 -2.77 12.28 -6.08
CA HIS A 58 -1.59 11.73 -6.74
C HIS A 58 -0.32 12.52 -6.38
N ALA A 59 -0.38 13.85 -6.34
CA ALA A 59 0.72 14.70 -5.88
C ALA A 59 1.09 14.42 -4.41
N PHE A 60 0.10 14.20 -3.56
CA PHE A 60 0.34 13.77 -2.18
C PHE A 60 1.00 12.39 -2.11
N GLY A 61 0.65 11.48 -3.02
CA GLY A 61 1.29 10.17 -3.15
C GLY A 61 2.80 10.27 -3.38
N GLU A 62 3.27 11.20 -4.21
CA GLU A 62 4.70 11.45 -4.44
C GLU A 62 5.42 11.96 -3.17
N ILE A 63 4.76 12.86 -2.43
CA ILE A 63 5.27 13.34 -1.12
C ILE A 63 5.32 12.18 -0.13
N TYR A 64 4.29 11.37 -0.08
CA TYR A 64 4.20 10.19 0.79
C TYR A 64 5.31 9.19 0.51
N GLU A 65 5.60 8.90 -0.74
CA GLU A 65 6.74 8.06 -1.14
C GLU A 65 8.09 8.62 -0.65
N THR A 66 8.26 9.93 -0.69
CA THR A 66 9.47 10.59 -0.16
C THR A 66 9.57 10.40 1.35
N ILE A 67 8.47 10.57 2.09
CA ILE A 67 8.41 10.33 3.54
C ILE A 67 8.73 8.86 3.86
N LEU A 68 8.19 7.92 3.10
CA LEU A 68 8.48 6.50 3.28
C LEU A 68 9.98 6.19 3.11
N LYS A 69 10.60 6.75 2.08
CA LYS A 69 12.04 6.60 1.83
C LYS A 69 12.88 7.15 2.99
N ASP A 70 12.50 8.31 3.53
CA ASP A 70 13.21 8.93 4.64
C ASP A 70 13.05 8.14 5.95
N LEU A 71 11.84 7.64 6.23
CA LEU A 71 11.57 6.78 7.39
C LEU A 71 12.36 5.48 7.33
N GLN A 72 12.49 4.87 6.16
CA GLN A 72 13.24 3.63 5.98
C GLN A 72 14.74 3.84 6.11
N SER A 73 15.28 4.96 5.62
CA SER A 73 16.71 5.30 5.77
C SER A 73 17.10 5.65 7.21
N ALA A 74 16.16 6.13 8.02
CA ALA A 74 16.38 6.44 9.44
C ALA A 74 16.25 5.21 10.36
N GLY A 75 15.71 4.10 9.89
CA GLY A 75 15.48 2.88 10.67
C GLY A 75 16.72 1.99 10.78
N ASN A 76 17.16 1.69 12.00
CA ASN A 76 18.23 0.72 12.30
C ASN A 76 17.84 -0.75 12.09
N ALA A 77 16.68 -1.02 11.56
CA ALA A 77 16.20 -2.38 11.33
C ALA A 77 16.42 -2.72 9.86
N GLY A 78 17.38 -3.59 9.54
CA GLY A 78 17.78 -4.13 8.24
C GLY A 78 16.67 -4.50 7.23
N GLU A 79 15.66 -3.68 7.13
CA GLU A 79 14.61 -3.73 6.13
C GLU A 79 15.13 -3.04 4.89
N PHE A 80 15.51 -3.85 3.93
CA PHE A 80 16.03 -3.36 2.67
C PHE A 80 14.87 -2.73 1.87
N TYR A 81 14.89 -1.41 1.80
CA TYR A 81 14.09 -0.68 0.83
C TYR A 81 14.65 -0.92 -0.56
N THR A 82 13.83 -1.41 -1.46
CA THR A 82 14.22 -1.50 -2.87
C THR A 82 14.13 -0.11 -3.48
N PRO A 83 15.25 0.47 -3.96
CA PRO A 83 15.23 1.82 -4.53
C PRO A 83 14.20 1.92 -5.67
N ARG A 84 13.48 3.05 -5.73
CA ARG A 84 12.41 3.25 -6.72
C ARG A 84 12.91 3.03 -8.16
N ALA A 85 14.11 3.50 -8.49
CA ALA A 85 14.71 3.28 -9.80
C ALA A 85 14.83 1.78 -10.17
N VAL A 86 15.02 0.91 -9.17
CA VAL A 86 15.10 -0.55 -9.39
C VAL A 86 13.70 -1.13 -9.57
N THR A 87 12.73 -0.74 -8.72
CA THR A 87 11.34 -1.24 -8.85
C THR A 87 10.72 -0.79 -10.16
N ASP A 88 10.93 0.45 -10.58
CA ASP A 88 10.45 0.99 -11.85
C ASP A 88 11.11 0.25 -13.03
N PHE A 89 12.43 0.09 -13.00
CA PHE A 89 13.13 -0.64 -14.06
C PHE A 89 12.62 -2.08 -14.21
N MET A 90 12.45 -2.81 -13.09
CA MET A 90 11.96 -4.19 -13.15
C MET A 90 10.53 -4.26 -13.64
N ALA A 91 9.65 -3.35 -13.19
CA ALA A 91 8.28 -3.26 -13.66
C ALA A 91 8.22 -2.92 -15.16
N GLU A 92 9.04 -1.97 -15.64
CA GLU A 92 9.14 -1.62 -17.07
C GLU A 92 9.62 -2.79 -17.93
N MET A 93 10.58 -3.57 -17.44
CA MET A 93 11.08 -4.74 -18.17
C MET A 93 10.03 -5.83 -18.31
N LEU A 94 9.21 -6.08 -17.28
CA LEU A 94 8.10 -7.04 -17.33
C LEU A 94 6.89 -6.48 -18.07
N ASN A 95 6.71 -5.15 -18.04
CA ASN A 95 5.69 -4.42 -18.79
C ASN A 95 4.28 -5.00 -18.65
N PRO A 96 3.73 -5.07 -17.41
CA PRO A 96 2.42 -5.66 -17.16
C PRO A 96 1.32 -4.98 -17.97
N LYS A 97 0.30 -5.75 -18.34
CA LYS A 97 -0.86 -5.29 -19.10
C LYS A 97 -2.12 -5.30 -18.26
N LEU A 98 -3.08 -4.43 -18.60
CA LEU A 98 -4.39 -4.48 -17.97
C LEU A 98 -5.02 -5.87 -18.15
N GLY A 99 -5.55 -6.41 -17.06
CA GLY A 99 -6.08 -7.77 -16.99
C GLY A 99 -5.06 -8.81 -16.54
N GLU A 100 -3.77 -8.48 -16.49
CA GLU A 100 -2.76 -9.29 -15.82
C GLU A 100 -2.74 -9.00 -14.31
N SER A 101 -2.42 -10.02 -13.53
CA SER A 101 -2.27 -9.96 -12.08
C SER A 101 -0.80 -9.85 -11.70
N VAL A 102 -0.47 -8.82 -10.90
CA VAL A 102 0.89 -8.57 -10.41
C VAL A 102 0.94 -8.88 -8.92
N ALA A 103 1.82 -9.78 -8.49
CA ALA A 103 1.96 -10.19 -7.10
C ALA A 103 3.32 -9.78 -6.51
N ASP A 104 3.30 -9.45 -5.20
CA ASP A 104 4.47 -9.28 -4.35
C ASP A 104 4.20 -9.95 -2.99
N PHE A 105 4.86 -11.07 -2.72
CA PHE A 105 4.67 -11.86 -1.50
C PHE A 105 5.53 -11.38 -0.31
N ALA A 106 6.23 -10.27 -0.45
CA ALA A 106 6.99 -9.58 0.60
C ALA A 106 6.97 -8.07 0.33
N CYS A 107 5.75 -7.51 0.16
CA CYS A 107 5.57 -6.23 -0.51
C CYS A 107 6.09 -5.01 0.27
N GLY A 108 6.42 -5.15 1.55
CA GLY A 108 6.90 -4.02 2.34
C GLY A 108 5.91 -2.85 2.31
N THR A 109 6.36 -1.70 1.87
CA THR A 109 5.53 -0.50 1.67
C THR A 109 4.85 -0.43 0.29
N GLY A 110 4.98 -1.47 -0.53
CA GLY A 110 4.32 -1.59 -1.83
C GLY A 110 5.13 -1.02 -3.00
N GLY A 111 6.44 -0.91 -2.89
CA GLY A 111 7.29 -0.31 -3.92
C GLY A 111 7.13 -0.94 -5.31
N PHE A 112 7.16 -2.25 -5.44
CA PHE A 112 6.94 -2.94 -6.71
C PHE A 112 5.49 -2.82 -7.20
N LEU A 113 4.53 -2.90 -6.28
CA LEU A 113 3.11 -2.77 -6.63
C LEU A 113 2.80 -1.38 -7.19
N THR A 114 3.36 -0.31 -6.57
CA THR A 114 3.18 1.06 -7.10
C THR A 114 3.86 1.27 -8.43
N SER A 115 5.07 0.71 -8.65
CA SER A 115 5.73 0.77 -9.96
C SER A 115 4.88 0.10 -11.04
N ALA A 116 4.28 -1.07 -10.75
CA ALA A 116 3.36 -1.73 -11.66
C ALA A 116 2.10 -0.91 -11.91
N LEU A 117 1.47 -0.35 -10.85
CA LEU A 117 0.28 0.50 -10.96
C LEU A 117 0.52 1.73 -11.82
N ASN A 118 1.69 2.38 -11.71
CA ASN A 118 2.05 3.52 -12.54
C ASN A 118 2.10 3.18 -14.04
N LEU A 119 2.50 1.97 -14.40
CA LEU A 119 2.49 1.49 -15.80
C LEU A 119 1.07 1.13 -16.26
N LEU A 120 0.29 0.49 -15.41
CA LEU A 120 -1.09 0.08 -15.70
C LEU A 120 -2.02 1.29 -15.81
N ALA A 121 -1.86 2.32 -14.96
CA ALA A 121 -2.66 3.53 -15.00
C ALA A 121 -2.61 4.24 -16.35
N ARG A 122 -1.46 4.19 -17.05
CA ARG A 122 -1.30 4.77 -18.40
C ARG A 122 -2.13 4.04 -19.47
N GLN A 123 -2.59 2.83 -19.18
CA GLN A 123 -3.36 1.99 -20.08
C GLN A 123 -4.88 2.16 -19.88
N VAL A 124 -5.31 2.73 -18.74
CA VAL A 124 -6.71 2.94 -18.40
C VAL A 124 -7.32 4.03 -19.30
N LYS A 125 -8.40 3.69 -20.01
CA LYS A 125 -9.12 4.60 -20.91
C LYS A 125 -10.62 4.57 -20.70
N THR A 126 -11.16 3.51 -20.12
CA THR A 126 -12.58 3.28 -19.95
C THR A 126 -12.90 2.87 -18.50
N PRO A 127 -14.19 2.96 -18.06
CA PRO A 127 -14.58 2.42 -16.76
C PRO A 127 -14.30 0.92 -16.60
N ALA A 128 -14.38 0.13 -17.68
CA ALA A 128 -14.00 -1.29 -17.65
C ALA A 128 -12.51 -1.48 -17.40
N ASP A 129 -11.65 -0.64 -17.98
CA ASP A 129 -10.22 -0.65 -17.72
C ASP A 129 -9.93 -0.29 -16.26
N GLN A 130 -10.69 0.65 -15.68
CA GLN A 130 -10.56 1.02 -14.27
C GLN A 130 -10.91 -0.15 -13.35
N GLU A 131 -11.89 -0.97 -13.71
CA GLU A 131 -12.21 -2.17 -12.95
C GLU A 131 -11.07 -3.21 -13.01
N LEU A 132 -10.46 -3.42 -14.18
CA LEU A 132 -9.29 -4.29 -14.33
C LEU A 132 -8.09 -3.75 -13.53
N TYR A 133 -7.83 -2.44 -13.60
CA TYR A 133 -6.78 -1.78 -12.86
C TYR A 133 -6.94 -1.97 -11.33
N SER A 134 -8.15 -1.80 -10.81
CA SER A 134 -8.42 -1.92 -9.38
C SER A 134 -8.20 -3.33 -8.81
N LYS A 135 -8.14 -4.34 -9.67
CA LYS A 135 -7.94 -5.76 -9.32
C LYS A 135 -6.58 -6.31 -9.73
N SER A 136 -5.70 -5.46 -10.24
CA SER A 136 -4.45 -5.90 -10.87
C SER A 136 -3.37 -6.32 -9.90
N ILE A 137 -3.41 -5.87 -8.64
CA ILE A 137 -2.34 -6.10 -7.68
C ILE A 137 -2.74 -7.09 -6.58
N TYR A 138 -1.75 -7.84 -6.10
CA TYR A 138 -1.85 -8.73 -4.95
C TYR A 138 -0.59 -8.60 -4.10
N GLY A 139 -0.72 -8.43 -2.79
CA GLY A 139 0.42 -8.26 -1.90
C GLY A 139 0.27 -9.03 -0.59
N ILE A 140 1.40 -9.46 -0.02
CA ILE A 140 1.47 -9.98 1.34
C ILE A 140 2.59 -9.28 2.07
N GLU A 141 2.33 -8.82 3.28
CA GLU A 141 3.33 -8.24 4.17
C GLU A 141 3.14 -8.74 5.60
N LYS A 142 4.22 -9.28 6.17
CA LYS A 142 4.21 -9.86 7.53
C LYS A 142 4.19 -8.80 8.63
N LYS A 143 4.87 -7.67 8.41
CA LYS A 143 5.01 -6.62 9.43
C LYS A 143 3.87 -5.63 9.35
N GLN A 144 3.26 -5.31 10.49
CA GLN A 144 2.09 -4.46 10.56
C GLN A 144 2.32 -3.06 10.01
N LEU A 145 3.41 -2.38 10.39
CA LEU A 145 3.65 -1.02 9.94
C LEU A 145 3.88 -0.93 8.43
N PRO A 146 4.78 -1.72 7.78
CA PRO A 146 4.91 -1.73 6.33
C PRO A 146 3.60 -2.08 5.62
N TYR A 147 2.83 -3.04 6.12
CA TYR A 147 1.50 -3.37 5.59
C TYR A 147 0.57 -2.15 5.56
N LEU A 148 0.45 -1.42 6.68
CA LEU A 148 -0.41 -0.22 6.76
C LEU A 148 0.07 0.88 5.79
N LEU A 149 1.38 1.05 5.68
CA LEU A 149 1.97 1.99 4.73
C LEU A 149 1.70 1.58 3.28
N CYS A 150 1.77 0.27 2.98
CA CYS A 150 1.41 -0.27 1.67
C CYS A 150 -0.06 -0.01 1.33
N ILE A 151 -1.00 -0.34 2.24
CA ILE A 151 -2.43 -0.08 2.03
C ILE A 151 -2.68 1.41 1.77
N THR A 152 -2.06 2.30 2.57
CA THR A 152 -2.20 3.75 2.37
C THR A 152 -1.70 4.15 0.98
N ASN A 153 -0.58 3.60 0.55
CA ASN A 153 -0.01 3.83 -0.77
C ASN A 153 -0.96 3.37 -1.89
N MET A 154 -1.55 2.19 -1.75
CA MET A 154 -2.54 1.69 -2.72
C MET A 154 -3.78 2.60 -2.81
N LEU A 155 -4.29 3.07 -1.67
CA LEU A 155 -5.41 4.02 -1.63
C LEU A 155 -5.09 5.35 -2.34
N LEU A 156 -3.84 5.83 -2.22
CA LEU A 156 -3.36 7.01 -2.94
C LEU A 156 -3.22 6.78 -4.47
N HIS A 157 -3.15 5.52 -4.90
CA HIS A 157 -3.15 5.10 -6.31
C HIS A 157 -4.53 4.64 -6.81
N ASP A 158 -5.61 5.11 -6.18
CA ASP A 158 -7.00 4.82 -6.57
C ASP A 158 -7.42 3.34 -6.50
N ILE A 159 -6.75 2.57 -5.67
CA ILE A 159 -7.14 1.19 -5.36
C ILE A 159 -7.95 1.22 -4.05
N ASP A 160 -9.26 1.36 -4.15
CA ASP A 160 -10.16 1.46 -2.98
C ASP A 160 -10.23 0.18 -2.14
N ASN A 161 -9.98 -0.97 -2.74
CA ASN A 161 -10.00 -2.27 -2.08
C ASN A 161 -8.78 -3.11 -2.49
N PRO A 162 -7.56 -2.71 -2.07
CA PRO A 162 -6.34 -3.41 -2.46
C PRO A 162 -6.31 -4.83 -1.91
N GLN A 163 -5.96 -5.78 -2.75
CA GLN A 163 -5.74 -7.17 -2.37
C GLN A 163 -4.35 -7.32 -1.74
N VAL A 164 -4.16 -6.67 -0.61
CA VAL A 164 -2.94 -6.74 0.20
C VAL A 164 -3.29 -7.26 1.58
N PHE A 165 -2.56 -8.28 2.03
CA PHE A 165 -2.86 -9.01 3.25
C PHE A 165 -1.73 -8.88 4.26
N HIS A 166 -2.12 -8.70 5.54
CA HIS A 166 -1.19 -8.74 6.66
C HIS A 166 -1.01 -10.18 7.10
N ASP A 167 -0.01 -10.85 6.54
CA ASP A 167 0.18 -12.27 6.75
C ASP A 167 1.63 -12.71 6.47
N ASN A 168 1.97 -13.96 6.84
CA ASN A 168 3.26 -14.55 6.55
C ASN A 168 3.15 -15.47 5.33
N SER A 169 3.68 -15.03 4.21
CA SER A 169 3.64 -15.77 2.94
C SER A 169 4.27 -17.18 2.99
N LEU A 170 5.10 -17.46 3.98
CA LEU A 170 5.73 -18.77 4.15
C LEU A 170 4.91 -19.77 5.00
N GLU A 171 3.80 -19.34 5.59
CA GLU A 171 2.95 -20.18 6.43
C GLU A 171 1.81 -20.86 5.66
N HIS A 172 1.64 -20.54 4.40
CA HIS A 172 0.57 -21.07 3.56
C HIS A 172 1.10 -22.04 2.49
N ASP A 173 0.24 -22.97 2.08
CA ASP A 173 0.52 -23.82 0.92
C ASP A 173 0.44 -22.97 -0.36
N VAL A 174 1.30 -23.26 -1.33
CA VAL A 174 1.30 -22.57 -2.63
C VAL A 174 -0.08 -22.57 -3.31
N ARG A 175 -0.91 -23.56 -3.02
CA ARG A 175 -2.28 -23.68 -3.53
C ARG A 175 -3.26 -22.67 -2.92
N ASP A 176 -2.92 -22.06 -1.79
CA ASP A 176 -3.75 -21.04 -1.13
C ASP A 176 -3.61 -19.67 -1.80
N TYR A 177 -2.53 -19.46 -2.57
CA TYR A 177 -2.28 -18.23 -3.33
C TYR A 177 -2.98 -18.21 -4.69
N ARG A 178 -4.28 -18.48 -4.68
CA ARG A 178 -5.07 -18.52 -5.92
C ARG A 178 -5.66 -17.14 -6.21
N HIS A 179 -5.23 -16.53 -7.30
CA HIS A 179 -5.79 -15.27 -7.78
C HIS A 179 -6.83 -15.48 -8.87
N LYS A 180 -6.65 -16.49 -9.73
CA LYS A 180 -7.56 -16.90 -10.80
C LYS A 180 -7.99 -18.35 -10.60
N GLU A 181 -8.90 -18.85 -11.41
CA GLU A 181 -9.38 -20.25 -11.35
C GLU A 181 -8.22 -21.27 -11.47
N ASP A 182 -7.16 -20.93 -12.20
CA ASP A 182 -5.94 -21.72 -12.37
C ASP A 182 -4.90 -21.48 -11.24
N GLY A 183 -5.13 -20.52 -10.37
CA GLY A 183 -4.28 -20.23 -9.21
C GLY A 183 -2.94 -19.57 -9.55
N GLN A 184 -2.79 -18.95 -10.73
CA GLN A 184 -1.54 -18.36 -11.17
C GLN A 184 -1.59 -16.83 -11.19
N PHE A 185 -0.45 -16.20 -10.91
CA PHE A 185 -0.21 -14.79 -11.17
C PHE A 185 0.54 -14.65 -12.51
N ASP A 186 0.20 -13.62 -13.28
CA ASP A 186 0.84 -13.38 -14.57
C ASP A 186 2.25 -12.81 -14.37
N VAL A 187 2.42 -11.95 -13.36
CA VAL A 187 3.69 -11.29 -13.03
C VAL A 187 3.95 -11.39 -11.53
N VAL A 188 5.17 -11.76 -11.15
CA VAL A 188 5.62 -11.71 -9.75
C VAL A 188 6.86 -10.82 -9.67
N LEU A 189 6.77 -9.78 -8.85
CA LEU A 189 7.85 -8.84 -8.54
C LEU A 189 8.05 -8.83 -7.04
N MET A 190 9.20 -9.24 -6.54
CA MET A 190 9.44 -9.27 -5.10
C MET A 190 10.93 -9.15 -4.77
N ASN A 191 11.23 -8.59 -3.62
CA ASN A 191 12.54 -8.60 -2.98
C ASN A 191 12.40 -9.07 -1.53
N PRO A 192 12.37 -10.39 -1.29
CA PRO A 192 12.18 -10.94 0.05
C PRO A 192 13.40 -10.68 0.94
N PRO A 193 13.22 -10.65 2.28
CA PRO A 193 14.34 -10.49 3.20
C PRO A 193 15.33 -11.66 3.06
N TYR A 194 16.65 -11.35 3.10
CA TYR A 194 17.72 -12.32 2.88
C TYR A 194 18.02 -13.21 4.08
N GLY A 195 17.19 -13.22 5.07
CA GLY A 195 17.30 -13.95 6.31
C GLY A 195 17.07 -13.02 7.49
N GLY A 196 16.75 -13.59 8.61
CA GLY A 196 16.45 -12.89 9.86
C GLY A 196 15.98 -13.92 10.88
N SER A 197 16.48 -13.83 12.07
CA SER A 197 16.02 -14.63 13.21
C SER A 197 14.69 -14.08 13.74
#